data_147f4bd05cb2cc24803fc285f1f1e4cb
#
_entry.id   147f4bd05cb2cc24803fc285f1f1e4cb
#
_cell.length_a   1.000
_cell.length_b   1.000
_cell.length_c   1.000
_cell.angle_alpha   90.00
_cell.angle_beta   90.00
_cell.angle_gamma   90.00
#
_symmetry.space_group_name_H-M   'P 1'
#
loop_
_entity.id
_entity.type
_entity.pdbx_description
1 polymer ?
#
loop_
_entity_poly.entity_id
_entity_poly.type
_entity_poly.pdbx_seq_one_letter_code
_entity_poly.pdbx_strand_id
1 'polypeptide(L)'
;MHFRPNGKAIVESLLAPASFDLEREPGNSYDPYAIKVMYDGEHIGYVERQQAMFIAPWMDQGVEYACIATEFREHNRNLYPIVTIEPA
;
A
#
# COMPACT_ATOMS: atom_id res chain seq x y z
N MET A 1 2.68 6.23 -2.89
CA MET A 1 2.47 5.47 -1.63
C MET A 1 3.25 6.12 -0.52
N HIS A 2 2.63 6.33 0.64
CA HIS A 2 3.24 6.99 1.79
C HIS A 2 3.56 5.96 2.87
N PHE A 3 4.79 6.00 3.41
CA PHE A 3 5.25 5.05 4.39
C PHE A 3 5.25 5.63 5.79
N ARG A 4 4.92 4.80 6.77
CA ARG A 4 5.18 5.08 8.18
C ARG A 4 6.68 4.88 8.46
N PRO A 5 7.23 5.47 9.56
CA PRO A 5 8.65 5.32 9.85
C PRO A 5 9.15 3.88 9.96
N ASN A 6 8.37 2.99 10.60
CA ASN A 6 8.70 1.57 10.66
C ASN A 6 8.51 0.87 9.32
N GLY A 7 7.56 1.35 8.49
CA GLY A 7 7.32 0.82 7.16
C GLY A 7 8.50 1.05 6.24
N LYS A 8 9.17 2.20 6.35
CA LYS A 8 10.38 2.49 5.56
C LYS A 8 11.48 1.47 5.84
N ALA A 9 11.72 1.14 7.11
CA ALA A 9 12.73 0.14 7.48
C ALA A 9 12.40 -1.25 6.91
N ILE A 10 11.12 -1.64 6.91
CA ILE A 10 10.67 -2.90 6.33
C ILE A 10 10.92 -2.90 4.83
N VAL A 11 10.51 -1.85 4.12
CA VAL A 11 10.67 -1.74 2.67
C VAL A 11 12.15 -1.80 2.27
N GLU A 12 13.02 -1.14 3.01
CA GLU A 12 14.46 -1.15 2.74
C GLU A 12 15.08 -2.55 2.88
N SER A 13 14.44 -3.44 3.65
CA SER A 13 14.91 -4.82 3.83
C SER A 13 14.35 -5.79 2.80
N LEU A 14 13.37 -5.38 1.98
CA LEU A 14 12.71 -6.26 1.02
C LEU A 14 13.46 -6.32 -0.31
N LEU A 15 13.34 -7.48 -0.95
CA LEU A 15 13.79 -7.68 -2.33
C LEU A 15 12.56 -7.78 -3.23
N ALA A 16 12.62 -7.16 -4.41
CA ALA A 16 11.55 -7.28 -5.39
C ALA A 16 11.64 -8.65 -6.11
N PRO A 17 10.50 -9.28 -6.51
CA PRO A 17 9.14 -8.81 -6.24
C PRO A 17 8.69 -9.07 -4.80
N ALA A 18 7.81 -8.20 -4.30
CA ALA A 18 7.22 -8.35 -2.97
C ALA A 18 5.72 -8.15 -3.04
N SER A 19 4.97 -8.95 -2.28
CA SER A 19 3.51 -8.83 -2.20
C SER A 19 3.11 -8.17 -0.89
N PHE A 20 2.12 -7.28 -0.98
CA PHE A 20 1.55 -6.60 0.18
C PHE A 20 0.06 -6.88 0.27
N ASP A 21 -0.48 -6.85 1.48
CA ASP A 21 -1.90 -6.92 1.70
C ASP A 21 -2.50 -5.53 1.77
N LEU A 22 -3.72 -5.37 1.27
CA LEU A 22 -4.45 -4.11 1.34
C LEU A 22 -5.58 -4.27 2.35
N GLU A 23 -5.71 -3.29 3.25
CA GLU A 23 -6.73 -3.28 4.28
C GLU A 23 -7.42 -1.92 4.34
N ARG A 24 -8.76 -1.94 4.23
CA ARG A 24 -9.56 -0.72 4.34
C ARG A 24 -9.49 -0.14 5.75
N GLU A 25 -9.46 1.19 5.80
CA GLU A 25 -9.53 1.95 7.06
C GLU A 25 -10.65 3.00 6.96
N PRO A 26 -11.93 2.55 6.95
CA PRO A 26 -13.06 3.47 6.75
C PRO A 26 -13.24 4.49 7.88
N GLY A 27 -12.71 4.19 9.07
CA GLY A 27 -12.74 5.11 10.21
C GLY A 27 -11.62 6.14 10.22
N ASN A 28 -10.82 6.23 9.16
CA ASN A 28 -9.76 7.23 9.08
C ASN A 28 -10.37 8.64 9.07
N SER A 29 -9.93 9.50 10.00
CA SER A 29 -10.50 10.84 10.18
C SER A 29 -10.13 11.82 9.07
N TYR A 30 -9.10 11.52 8.29
CA TYR A 30 -8.62 12.39 7.21
C TYR A 30 -9.09 11.94 5.84
N ASP A 31 -9.35 10.64 5.67
CA ASP A 31 -9.72 10.07 4.38
C ASP A 31 -10.59 8.83 4.57
N PRO A 32 -11.91 8.92 4.28
CA PRO A 32 -12.80 7.77 4.40
C PRO A 32 -12.50 6.65 3.39
N TYR A 33 -11.71 6.92 2.37
CA TYR A 33 -11.28 5.94 1.38
C TYR A 33 -9.90 5.36 1.66
N ALA A 34 -9.32 5.64 2.84
CA ALA A 34 -7.98 5.18 3.17
C ALA A 34 -7.84 3.66 3.09
N ILE A 35 -6.74 3.21 2.47
CA ILE A 35 -6.39 1.81 2.34
C ILE A 35 -4.98 1.64 2.87
N LYS A 36 -4.84 0.84 3.92
CA LYS A 36 -3.53 0.52 4.49
C LYS A 36 -2.81 -0.49 3.62
N VAL A 37 -1.51 -0.31 3.48
CA VAL A 37 -0.62 -1.30 2.89
C VAL A 37 0.04 -2.06 4.03
N MET A 38 -0.13 -3.38 4.05
CA MET A 38 0.32 -4.25 5.13
C MET A 38 1.35 -5.24 4.60
N TYR A 39 2.36 -5.50 5.41
CA TYR A 39 3.33 -6.56 5.14
C TYR A 39 3.55 -7.37 6.42
N ASP A 40 3.28 -8.66 6.34
CA ASP A 40 3.46 -9.60 7.47
C ASP A 40 2.80 -9.09 8.77
N GLY A 41 1.58 -8.53 8.63
CA GLY A 41 0.83 -7.99 9.76
C GLY A 41 1.22 -6.57 10.19
N GLU A 42 2.24 -5.99 9.57
CA GLU A 42 2.70 -4.64 9.88
C GLU A 42 2.12 -3.61 8.92
N HIS A 43 1.64 -2.49 9.47
CA HIS A 43 1.16 -1.37 8.67
C HIS A 43 2.36 -0.55 8.19
N ILE A 44 2.68 -0.64 6.90
CA ILE A 44 3.88 0.00 6.33
C ILE A 44 3.58 1.32 5.61
N GLY A 45 2.36 1.55 5.20
CA GLY A 45 2.00 2.79 4.51
C GLY A 45 0.55 2.80 4.07
N TYR A 46 0.22 3.75 3.19
CA TYR A 46 -1.10 3.90 2.59
C TYR A 46 -1.00 3.92 1.07
N VAL A 47 -2.05 3.42 0.42
CA VAL A 47 -2.24 3.61 -1.02
C VAL A 47 -2.42 5.10 -1.31
N GLU A 48 -1.92 5.58 -2.43
CA GLU A 48 -2.11 6.98 -2.82
C GLU A 48 -3.60 7.33 -2.85
N ARG A 49 -3.91 8.53 -2.38
CA ARG A 49 -5.29 8.96 -2.16
C ARG A 49 -6.17 8.83 -3.40
N GLN A 50 -5.69 9.23 -4.57
CA GLN A 50 -6.46 9.16 -5.80
C GLN A 50 -6.78 7.72 -6.20
N GLN A 51 -5.82 6.82 -6.06
CA GLN A 51 -6.00 5.42 -6.34
C GLN A 51 -6.91 4.76 -5.29
N ALA A 52 -6.71 5.09 -4.01
CA ALA A 52 -7.55 4.58 -2.93
C ALA A 52 -9.01 4.96 -3.12
N MET A 53 -9.28 6.21 -3.48
CA MET A 53 -10.62 6.69 -3.73
C MET A 53 -11.31 5.92 -4.86
N PHE A 54 -10.55 5.46 -5.84
CA PHE A 54 -11.08 4.68 -6.96
C PHE A 54 -11.41 3.24 -6.57
N ILE A 55 -10.54 2.57 -5.80
CA ILE A 55 -10.68 1.14 -5.51
C ILE A 55 -11.40 0.83 -4.20
N ALA A 56 -11.41 1.75 -3.23
CA ALA A 56 -12.03 1.50 -1.93
C ALA A 56 -13.50 1.09 -1.99
N PRO A 57 -14.37 1.73 -2.83
CA PRO A 57 -15.76 1.29 -2.95
C PRO A 57 -15.90 -0.15 -3.43
N TRP A 58 -15.02 -0.60 -4.31
CA TRP A 58 -15.02 -1.98 -4.80
C TRP A 58 -14.56 -2.95 -3.70
N MET A 59 -13.55 -2.58 -2.93
CA MET A 59 -13.12 -3.39 -1.80
C MET A 59 -14.25 -3.54 -0.76
N ASP A 60 -15.00 -2.47 -0.53
CA ASP A 60 -16.14 -2.49 0.39
C ASP A 60 -17.27 -3.41 -0.08
N GLN A 61 -17.32 -3.71 -1.37
CA GLN A 61 -18.27 -4.66 -1.96
C GLN A 61 -17.72 -6.08 -2.03
N GLY A 62 -16.53 -6.33 -1.48
CA GLY A 62 -15.94 -7.66 -1.41
C GLY A 62 -14.95 -7.98 -2.53
N VAL A 63 -14.61 -7.03 -3.39
CA VAL A 63 -13.59 -7.26 -4.42
C VAL A 63 -12.21 -7.28 -3.77
N GLU A 64 -11.45 -8.33 -4.01
CA GLU A 64 -10.08 -8.46 -3.54
C GLU A 64 -9.10 -7.90 -4.56
N TYR A 65 -8.06 -7.23 -4.07
CA TYR A 65 -7.00 -6.68 -4.90
C TYR A 65 -5.64 -7.22 -4.46
N ALA A 66 -4.79 -7.49 -5.46
CA ALA A 66 -3.39 -7.82 -5.23
C ALA A 66 -2.55 -6.55 -5.35
N CYS A 67 -1.58 -6.39 -4.46
CA CYS A 67 -0.63 -5.28 -4.48
C CYS A 67 0.78 -5.88 -4.52
N ILE A 68 1.47 -5.68 -5.65
CA ILE A 68 2.76 -6.31 -5.90
C ILE A 68 3.78 -5.24 -6.25
N ALA A 69 4.90 -5.22 -5.54
CA ALA A 69 6.06 -4.40 -5.89
C ALA A 69 6.98 -5.22 -6.80
N THR A 70 7.20 -4.75 -8.02
CA THR A 70 8.05 -5.42 -9.01
C THR A 70 9.47 -4.83 -9.05
N GLU A 71 9.62 -3.62 -8.56
CA GLU A 71 10.92 -2.95 -8.44
C GLU A 71 10.88 -1.90 -7.33
N PHE A 72 12.07 -1.48 -6.90
CA PHE A 72 12.23 -0.38 -5.96
C PHE A 72 13.05 0.72 -6.62
N ARG A 73 12.63 1.97 -6.44
CA ARG A 73 13.34 3.14 -6.97
C ARG A 73 13.76 4.05 -5.84
N GLU A 74 14.89 4.71 -6.03
CA GLU A 74 15.41 5.68 -5.08
C GLU A 74 15.08 7.10 -5.53
N HIS A 75 14.60 7.91 -4.59
CA HIS A 75 14.36 9.33 -4.81
C HIS A 75 14.64 10.08 -3.49
N ASN A 76 15.49 11.11 -3.55
CA ASN A 76 15.91 11.87 -2.39
C ASN A 76 16.41 10.97 -1.24
N ARG A 77 17.21 9.94 -1.58
CA ARG A 77 17.76 8.95 -0.65
C ARG A 77 16.72 8.08 0.04
N ASN A 78 15.48 8.12 -0.44
CA ASN A 78 14.42 7.23 0.03
C ASN A 78 14.14 6.16 -1.00
N LEU A 79 13.91 4.94 -0.54
CA LEU A 79 13.58 3.82 -1.39
C LEU A 79 12.06 3.68 -1.47
N TYR A 80 11.53 3.66 -2.69
CA TYR A 80 10.09 3.54 -2.94
C TYR A 80 9.79 2.30 -3.77
N PRO A 81 8.81 1.48 -3.36
CA PRO A 81 8.35 0.40 -4.22
C PRO A 81 7.50 0.96 -5.35
N ILE A 82 7.67 0.40 -6.53
CA ILE A 82 6.76 0.61 -7.65
C ILE A 82 5.77 -0.53 -7.60
N VAL A 83 4.54 -0.23 -7.26
CA VAL A 83 3.51 -1.24 -7.03
C VAL A 83 2.49 -1.27 -8.15
N THR A 84 1.99 -2.46 -8.44
CA THR A 84 0.83 -2.70 -9.29
C THR A 84 -0.30 -3.18 -8.39
N ILE A 85 -1.46 -2.55 -8.51
CA ILE A 85 -2.67 -2.96 -7.78
C ILE A 85 -3.70 -3.38 -8.83
N GLU A 86 -4.15 -4.62 -8.74
CA GLU A 86 -5.11 -5.19 -9.69
C GLU A 86 -6.05 -6.15 -8.97
N PRO A 87 -7.26 -6.41 -9.52
CA PRO A 87 -8.15 -7.42 -8.94
C PRO A 87 -7.45 -8.77 -8.86
N ALA A 88 -7.57 -9.39 -7.72
CA ALA A 88 -6.94 -10.68 -7.47
C ALA A 88 -7.68 -11.84 -8.19
#